data_d5f7b8e0eef922c112b897148017929f
#
_entry.id   d5f7b8e0eef922c112b897148017929f
#
_cell.length_a   1.000
_cell.length_b   1.000
_cell.length_c   1.000
_cell.angle_alpha   90.00
_cell.angle_beta   90.00
_cell.angle_gamma   90.00
#
_symmetry.space_group_name_H-M   'P 1'
#
loop_
_entity.id
_entity.type
_entity.pdbx_description
1 polymer ?
#
loop_
_entity_poly.entity_id
_entity_poly.type
_entity_poly.pdbx_seq_one_letter_code
_entity_poly.pdbx_strand_id
1 'polypeptide(L)'
;MKAIILAAGMASRLRPLTDHKPKCLLEIGKQCLLGRAIEGLIFNGIREVVIVTGYLQEQIIEFVQRHYPDLKVEYIYNEKYASTNNIYSLWLTKDKIRGERILLLDSDILFDPLLVKAVLDCPDTTCLALNDHPL
;
A
#
# COMPACT_ATOMS: atom_id res chain seq x y z
N MET A 1 -15.02 -3.84 4.24
CA MET A 1 -13.56 -4.01 4.47
C MET A 1 -12.81 -2.99 3.64
N LYS A 2 -11.81 -2.36 4.20
CA LYS A 2 -10.91 -1.43 3.51
C LYS A 2 -9.48 -1.98 3.49
N ALA A 3 -8.74 -1.68 2.44
CA ALA A 3 -7.30 -1.86 2.45
C ALA A 3 -6.61 -0.53 2.80
N ILE A 4 -5.47 -0.62 3.48
CA ILE A 4 -4.58 0.51 3.73
C ILE A 4 -3.24 0.18 3.08
N ILE A 5 -2.73 1.11 2.28
CA ILE A 5 -1.41 1.01 1.67
C ILE A 5 -0.53 2.12 2.24
N LEU A 6 0.58 1.76 2.86
CA LEU A 6 1.55 2.72 3.39
C LEU A 6 2.59 3.05 2.33
N ALA A 7 2.51 4.23 1.74
CA ALA A 7 3.32 4.66 0.61
C ALA A 7 4.01 6.04 0.82
N ALA A 8 4.26 6.42 2.06
CA ALA A 8 4.80 7.73 2.39
C ALA A 8 6.34 7.81 2.32
N GLY A 9 7.06 6.69 2.42
CA GLY A 9 8.50 6.63 2.59
C GLY A 9 9.32 7.15 1.42
N MET A 10 10.50 7.69 1.71
CA MET A 10 11.45 8.22 0.70
C MET A 10 12.26 7.13 0.00
N ALA A 11 12.42 5.95 0.60
CA ALA A 11 13.27 4.86 0.10
C ALA A 11 14.68 5.33 -0.29
N SER A 12 15.31 6.14 0.56
CA SER A 12 16.62 6.77 0.29
C SER A 12 17.74 5.77 0.03
N ARG A 13 17.61 4.53 0.53
CA ARG A 13 18.56 3.44 0.28
C ARG A 13 18.57 2.94 -1.16
N LEU A 14 17.54 3.23 -1.95
CA LEU A 14 17.43 2.85 -3.37
C LEU A 14 17.87 3.96 -4.33
N ARG A 15 18.39 5.07 -3.82
CA ARG A 15 18.93 6.11 -4.70
C ARG A 15 20.04 5.55 -5.58
N PRO A 16 20.15 5.99 -6.87
CA PRO A 16 19.40 7.07 -7.50
C PRO A 16 18.02 6.68 -8.07
N LEU A 17 17.56 5.42 -7.96
CA LEU A 17 16.29 4.95 -8.54
C LEU A 17 15.08 5.72 -8.01
N THR A 18 15.14 6.20 -6.77
CA THR A 18 14.05 6.92 -6.10
C THR A 18 14.24 8.44 -6.07
N ASP A 19 15.21 9.00 -6.80
CA ASP A 19 15.42 10.45 -6.84
C ASP A 19 14.25 11.20 -7.44
N HIS A 20 13.57 10.61 -8.44
CA HIS A 20 12.47 11.22 -9.18
C HIS A 20 11.19 10.36 -9.23
N LYS A 21 11.18 9.24 -8.51
CA LYS A 21 10.06 8.30 -8.52
C LYS A 21 9.91 7.64 -7.14
N PRO A 22 8.71 7.59 -6.57
CA PRO A 22 8.49 6.86 -5.32
C PRO A 22 8.71 5.35 -5.53
N LYS A 23 9.20 4.67 -4.49
CA LYS A 23 9.54 3.23 -4.56
C LYS A 23 8.40 2.37 -5.08
N CYS A 24 7.17 2.64 -4.64
CA CYS A 24 6.01 1.86 -5.03
C CYS A 24 5.65 1.98 -6.53
N LEU A 25 6.17 2.98 -7.23
CA LEU A 25 6.02 3.15 -8.68
C LEU A 25 7.20 2.59 -9.49
N LEU A 26 8.22 2.04 -8.85
CA LEU A 26 9.27 1.32 -9.55
C LEU A 26 8.70 0.08 -10.24
N GLU A 27 9.07 -0.10 -11.50
CA GLU A 27 8.59 -1.22 -12.31
C GLU A 27 9.37 -2.50 -12.01
N ILE A 28 8.64 -3.59 -11.83
CA ILE A 28 9.16 -4.95 -11.75
C ILE A 28 8.49 -5.74 -12.87
N GLY A 29 9.22 -5.98 -13.96
CA GLY A 29 8.66 -6.50 -15.18
C GLY A 29 7.84 -5.42 -15.90
N LYS A 30 6.58 -5.71 -16.20
CA LYS A 30 5.70 -4.81 -16.96
C LYS A 30 4.81 -3.90 -16.11
N GLN A 31 4.96 -3.95 -14.77
CA GLN A 31 4.07 -3.24 -13.86
C GLN A 31 4.79 -2.80 -12.60
N CYS A 32 4.39 -1.67 -12.03
CA CYS A 32 4.94 -1.19 -10.77
C CYS A 32 4.37 -1.95 -9.55
N LEU A 33 5.06 -1.84 -8.43
CA LEU A 33 4.67 -2.50 -7.17
C LEU A 33 3.26 -2.09 -6.73
N LEU A 34 2.95 -0.80 -6.76
CA LEU A 34 1.62 -0.29 -6.38
C LEU A 34 0.51 -0.85 -7.27
N GLY A 35 0.75 -0.91 -8.60
CA GLY A 35 -0.20 -1.49 -9.53
C GLY A 35 -0.49 -2.95 -9.22
N ARG A 36 0.55 -3.76 -8.96
CA ARG A 36 0.39 -5.16 -8.56
C ARG A 36 -0.39 -5.31 -7.26
N ALA A 37 -0.10 -4.46 -6.26
CA ALA A 37 -0.83 -4.47 -5.00
C ALA A 37 -2.32 -4.17 -5.21
N ILE A 38 -2.64 -3.12 -5.96
CA ILE A 38 -4.03 -2.73 -6.26
C ILE A 38 -4.76 -3.83 -7.02
N GLU A 39 -4.13 -4.45 -8.03
CA GLU A 39 -4.75 -5.56 -8.77
C GLU A 39 -5.00 -6.78 -7.86
N GLY A 40 -4.08 -7.09 -6.96
CA GLY A 40 -4.28 -8.12 -5.94
C GLY A 40 -5.48 -7.84 -5.03
N LEU A 41 -5.70 -6.58 -4.65
CA LEU A 41 -6.86 -6.15 -3.88
C LEU A 41 -8.14 -6.30 -4.69
N ILE A 42 -8.16 -5.82 -5.92
CA ILE A 42 -9.32 -5.90 -6.82
C ILE A 42 -9.69 -7.36 -7.10
N PHE A 43 -8.70 -8.23 -7.35
CA PHE A 43 -8.89 -9.67 -7.53
C PHE A 43 -9.62 -10.30 -6.34
N ASN A 44 -9.36 -9.83 -5.12
CA ASN A 44 -10.01 -10.30 -3.90
C ASN A 44 -11.28 -9.50 -3.52
N GLY A 45 -11.81 -8.69 -4.42
CA GLY A 45 -13.06 -7.95 -4.21
C GLY A 45 -12.94 -6.71 -3.33
N ILE A 46 -11.73 -6.27 -2.99
CA ILE A 46 -11.50 -5.06 -2.19
C ILE A 46 -11.43 -3.85 -3.12
N ARG A 47 -12.38 -2.93 -2.95
CA ARG A 47 -12.53 -1.75 -3.80
C ARG A 47 -12.46 -0.42 -3.08
N GLU A 48 -12.31 -0.44 -1.77
CA GLU A 48 -12.08 0.74 -0.95
C GLU A 48 -10.67 0.70 -0.39
N VAL A 49 -9.88 1.71 -0.73
CA VAL A 49 -8.46 1.78 -0.38
C VAL A 49 -8.13 3.14 0.23
N VAL A 50 -7.39 3.13 1.33
CA VAL A 50 -6.74 4.31 1.89
C VAL A 50 -5.27 4.24 1.55
N ILE A 51 -4.72 5.23 0.88
CA ILE A 51 -3.29 5.30 0.58
C ILE A 51 -2.67 6.43 1.40
N VAL A 52 -1.74 6.08 2.30
CA VAL A 52 -0.97 7.08 3.02
C VAL A 52 0.21 7.48 2.14
N THR A 53 0.23 8.73 1.74
CA THR A 53 1.21 9.31 0.81
C THR A 53 2.19 10.24 1.52
N GLY A 54 3.30 10.53 0.88
CA GLY A 54 4.32 11.46 1.38
C GLY A 54 5.24 11.86 0.24
N TYR A 55 6.40 11.24 0.15
CA TYR A 55 7.39 11.51 -0.87
C TYR A 55 6.82 11.34 -2.29
N LEU A 56 6.89 12.42 -3.09
CA LEU A 56 6.40 12.48 -4.48
C LEU A 56 4.94 12.01 -4.63
N GLN A 57 4.07 12.39 -3.70
CA GLN A 57 2.69 11.93 -3.65
C GLN A 57 1.89 12.19 -4.93
N GLU A 58 2.19 13.27 -5.66
CA GLU A 58 1.49 13.66 -6.89
C GLU A 58 1.59 12.54 -7.94
N GLN A 59 2.74 11.89 -8.03
CA GLN A 59 2.95 10.77 -8.96
C GLN A 59 2.09 9.56 -8.59
N ILE A 60 1.95 9.29 -7.29
CA ILE A 60 1.10 8.18 -6.79
C ILE A 60 -0.36 8.45 -7.12
N ILE A 61 -0.84 9.66 -6.81
CA ILE A 61 -2.22 10.07 -7.07
C ILE A 61 -2.53 10.01 -8.56
N GLU A 62 -1.67 10.58 -9.41
CA GLU A 62 -1.83 10.57 -10.86
C GLU A 62 -1.88 9.13 -11.40
N PHE A 63 -0.97 8.26 -10.96
CA PHE A 63 -0.93 6.87 -11.37
C PHE A 63 -2.24 6.15 -11.06
N VAL A 64 -2.74 6.28 -9.84
CA VAL A 64 -3.96 5.59 -9.40
C VAL A 64 -5.19 6.12 -10.13
N GLN A 65 -5.33 7.44 -10.26
CA GLN A 65 -6.45 8.04 -10.98
C GLN A 65 -6.48 7.65 -12.45
N ARG A 66 -5.32 7.54 -13.08
CA ARG A 66 -5.19 7.20 -14.51
C ARG A 66 -5.49 5.72 -14.78
N HIS A 67 -5.00 4.81 -13.93
CA HIS A 67 -5.07 3.38 -14.21
C HIS A 67 -6.23 2.67 -13.49
N TYR A 68 -6.74 3.26 -12.40
CA TYR A 68 -7.80 2.66 -11.58
C TYR A 68 -8.90 3.67 -11.26
N PRO A 69 -9.54 4.29 -12.27
CA PRO A 69 -10.53 5.37 -12.05
C PRO A 69 -11.77 4.92 -11.28
N ASP A 70 -12.10 3.63 -11.34
CA ASP A 70 -13.27 3.06 -10.66
C ASP A 70 -12.97 2.58 -9.23
N LEU A 71 -11.72 2.69 -8.78
CA LEU A 71 -11.34 2.35 -7.42
C LEU A 71 -11.67 3.50 -6.48
N LYS A 72 -12.36 3.21 -5.39
CA LYS A 72 -12.63 4.22 -4.35
C LYS A 72 -11.40 4.41 -3.48
N VAL A 73 -10.65 5.49 -3.74
CA VAL A 73 -9.41 5.78 -3.03
C VAL A 73 -9.51 7.05 -2.22
N GLU A 74 -9.07 6.97 -0.97
CA GLU A 74 -8.84 8.11 -0.10
C GLU A 74 -7.34 8.27 0.14
N TYR A 75 -6.83 9.47 -0.03
CA TYR A 75 -5.41 9.79 0.21
C TYR A 75 -5.25 10.52 1.53
N ILE A 76 -4.28 10.08 2.33
CA ILE A 76 -3.88 10.76 3.56
C ILE A 76 -2.41 11.16 3.44
N TYR A 77 -2.14 12.46 3.45
CA TYR A 77 -0.78 12.97 3.34
C TYR A 77 -0.09 12.97 4.69
N ASN A 78 1.05 12.28 4.77
CA ASN A 78 1.95 12.36 5.91
C ASN A 78 2.96 13.49 5.69
N GLU A 79 2.69 14.67 6.23
CA GLU A 79 3.58 15.84 6.12
C GLU A 79 4.97 15.58 6.72
N LYS A 80 5.08 14.63 7.66
CA LYS A 80 6.30 14.26 8.35
C LYS A 80 6.96 13.01 7.78
N TYR A 81 6.73 12.70 6.51
CA TYR A 81 7.21 11.46 5.89
C TYR A 81 8.73 11.28 5.99
N ALA A 82 9.50 12.38 5.99
CA ALA A 82 10.96 12.33 6.06
C ALA A 82 11.52 11.99 7.47
N SER A 83 10.72 12.16 8.50
CA SER A 83 11.13 12.00 9.90
C SER A 83 10.33 10.96 10.69
N THR A 84 9.34 10.32 10.07
CA THR A 84 8.46 9.33 10.71
C THR A 84 8.53 7.98 10.01
N ASN A 85 7.94 6.98 10.64
CA ASN A 85 7.89 5.60 10.16
C ASN A 85 6.46 5.14 9.80
N ASN A 86 6.32 3.88 9.44
CA ASN A 86 5.04 3.26 9.07
C ASN A 86 4.00 3.33 10.19
N ILE A 87 4.41 3.26 11.47
CA ILE A 87 3.48 3.34 12.61
C ILE A 87 2.78 4.70 12.64
N TYR A 88 3.52 5.79 12.41
CA TYR A 88 2.92 7.12 12.34
C TYR A 88 1.99 7.25 11.14
N SER A 89 2.38 6.75 9.98
CA SER A 89 1.52 6.72 8.79
C SER A 89 0.23 5.94 9.05
N LEU A 90 0.30 4.79 9.69
CA LEU A 90 -0.88 4.03 10.08
C LEU A 90 -1.73 4.79 11.11
N TRP A 91 -1.11 5.45 12.09
CA TRP A 91 -1.84 6.25 13.08
C TRP A 91 -2.66 7.38 12.44
N LEU A 92 -2.20 7.98 11.34
CA LEU A 92 -2.95 9.01 10.61
C LEU A 92 -4.27 8.48 10.04
N THR A 93 -4.40 7.17 9.82
CA THR A 93 -5.62 6.56 9.27
C THR A 93 -6.68 6.24 10.34
N LYS A 94 -6.38 6.42 11.63
CA LYS A 94 -7.19 5.95 12.77
C LYS A 94 -8.69 6.28 12.69
N ASP A 95 -9.03 7.49 12.22
CA ASP A 95 -10.42 7.94 12.15
C ASP A 95 -11.16 7.35 10.92
N LYS A 96 -10.42 6.81 9.94
CA LYS A 96 -10.97 6.19 8.73
C LYS A 96 -11.22 4.70 8.86
N ILE A 97 -10.62 4.08 9.89
CA ILE A 97 -10.62 2.62 10.06
C ILE A 97 -11.27 2.15 11.37
N ARG A 98 -11.68 3.10 12.23
CA ARG A 98 -12.25 2.77 13.54
C ARG A 98 -13.48 1.87 13.39
N GLY A 99 -13.42 0.71 14.04
CA GLY A 99 -14.52 -0.27 14.04
C GLY A 99 -14.66 -1.07 12.74
N GLU A 100 -13.72 -0.91 11.80
CA GLU A 100 -13.73 -1.66 10.55
C GLU A 100 -12.65 -2.77 10.54
N ARG A 101 -12.95 -3.84 9.82
CA ARG A 101 -11.94 -4.83 9.45
C ARG A 101 -11.10 -4.27 8.32
N ILE A 102 -9.79 -4.27 8.49
CA ILE A 102 -8.85 -3.70 7.52
C ILE A 102 -7.84 -4.75 7.04
N LEU A 103 -7.34 -4.55 5.83
CA LEU A 103 -6.15 -5.21 5.31
C LEU A 103 -5.04 -4.16 5.18
N LEU A 104 -3.94 -4.35 5.91
CA LEU A 104 -2.79 -3.46 5.89
C LEU A 104 -1.70 -4.01 4.97
N LEU A 105 -1.21 -3.17 4.07
CA LEU A 105 -0.15 -3.48 3.12
C LEU A 105 0.96 -2.41 3.17
N ASP A 106 2.21 -2.85 3.14
CA ASP A 106 3.30 -1.97 2.73
C ASP A 106 3.30 -1.82 1.20
N SER A 107 3.68 -0.67 0.70
CA SER A 107 3.62 -0.35 -0.74
C SER A 107 4.74 -0.97 -1.57
N ASP A 108 5.71 -1.61 -0.92
CA ASP A 108 6.94 -2.13 -1.53
C ASP A 108 7.02 -3.67 -1.52
N ILE A 109 5.93 -4.33 -1.22
CA ILE A 109 5.85 -5.79 -1.24
C ILE A 109 5.39 -6.32 -2.59
N LEU A 110 5.99 -7.42 -2.99
CA LEU A 110 5.55 -8.23 -4.12
C LEU A 110 4.94 -9.52 -3.58
N PHE A 111 3.70 -9.78 -3.92
CA PHE A 111 2.98 -10.96 -3.43
C PHE A 111 2.04 -11.54 -4.49
N ASP A 112 1.73 -12.82 -4.34
CA ASP A 112 0.68 -13.48 -5.11
C ASP A 112 -0.70 -13.04 -4.57
N PRO A 113 -1.67 -12.71 -5.43
CA PRO A 113 -3.05 -12.38 -5.01
C PRO A 113 -3.70 -13.44 -4.11
N LEU A 114 -3.30 -14.70 -4.22
CA LEU A 114 -3.76 -15.78 -3.34
C LEU A 114 -3.30 -15.64 -1.90
N LEU A 115 -2.20 -14.93 -1.65
CA LEU A 115 -1.78 -14.61 -0.29
C LEU A 115 -2.81 -13.71 0.41
N VAL A 116 -3.32 -12.71 -0.29
CA VAL A 116 -4.40 -11.85 0.23
C VAL A 116 -5.62 -12.68 0.55
N LYS A 117 -6.01 -13.60 -0.35
CA LYS A 117 -7.13 -14.50 -0.10
C LYS A 117 -6.93 -15.33 1.17
N ALA A 118 -5.76 -15.91 1.36
CA ALA A 118 -5.44 -16.69 2.56
C ALA A 118 -5.55 -15.87 3.85
N VAL A 119 -5.08 -14.62 3.83
CA VAL A 119 -5.22 -13.71 4.99
C VAL A 119 -6.69 -13.35 5.25
N LEU A 120 -7.48 -13.12 4.19
CA LEU A 120 -8.90 -12.81 4.32
C LEU A 120 -9.73 -13.98 4.84
N ASP A 121 -9.37 -15.20 4.48
CA ASP A 121 -10.03 -16.44 4.91
C ASP A 121 -9.63 -16.86 6.34
N CYS A 122 -8.65 -16.20 6.93
CA CYS A 122 -8.21 -16.48 8.30
C CYS A 122 -9.36 -16.20 9.29
N PRO A 123 -9.71 -17.15 10.17
CA PRO A 123 -10.83 -17.00 11.09
C PRO A 123 -10.53 -16.10 12.29
N ASP A 124 -9.26 -15.82 12.55
CA ASP A 124 -8.84 -15.03 13.69
C ASP A 124 -9.12 -13.53 13.49
N THR A 125 -9.22 -12.80 14.57
CA THR A 125 -9.46 -11.35 14.57
C THR A 125 -8.28 -10.56 14.01
N THR A 126 -7.06 -11.12 14.16
CA THR A 126 -5.82 -10.53 13.65
C THR A 126 -4.96 -11.63 13.04
N CYS A 127 -4.61 -11.46 11.77
CA CYS A 127 -3.78 -12.41 11.02
C CYS A 127 -2.61 -11.67 10.38
N LEU A 128 -1.47 -12.32 10.33
CA LEU A 128 -0.24 -11.80 9.72
C LEU A 128 0.31 -12.83 8.74
N ALA A 129 0.57 -12.38 7.51
CA ALA A 129 1.29 -13.20 6.55
C ALA A 129 2.81 -13.11 6.82
N LEU A 130 3.44 -14.24 7.01
CA LEU A 130 4.87 -14.35 7.24
C LEU A 130 5.49 -15.27 6.20
N ASN A 131 6.72 -14.95 5.80
CA ASN A 131 7.56 -15.86 5.03
C ASN A 131 8.37 -16.70 6.02
N ASP A 132 8.25 -18.01 5.96
CA ASP A 132 8.94 -18.98 6.81
C ASP A 132 10.25 -19.52 6.20
N HIS A 133 10.58 -19.10 4.97
CA HIS A 133 11.85 -19.46 4.35
C HIS A 133 12.97 -18.56 4.88
N PRO A 134 14.07 -19.13 5.40
CA PRO A 134 15.24 -18.34 5.74
C PRO A 134 15.80 -17.68 4.48
N LEU A 135 16.18 -16.41 4.61
CA LEU A 135 16.87 -15.64 3.59
C LEU A 135 18.27 -16.23 3.32
#